data_4ffdef8544588be8b140f71b9c6e23a2
#
_entry.id   4ffdef8544588be8b140f71b9c6e23a2
#
_cell.length_a   1.000
_cell.length_b   1.000
_cell.length_c   1.000
_cell.angle_alpha   90.00
_cell.angle_beta   90.00
_cell.angle_gamma   90.00
#
_symmetry.space_group_name_H-M   'P 1'
#
loop_
_entity.id
_entity.type
_entity.pdbx_description
1 polymer ?
#
loop_
_entity_poly.entity_id
_entity_poly.type
_entity_poly.pdbx_seq_one_letter_code
_entity_poly.pdbx_strand_id
1 'polypeptide(L)'
;MPPLLGLARRALLLRRHMSLPVSSVPPSARRLASTAPPSRSPAAASDTRLVYLAVGVALGGAAAAGVVAAVSRPVEAEGVAAEVPPPRWRTTESRVAKSSRRYADRQTTLQAVAEIRRAIGDDAVSTDDGDLEEHGHSEWSTSNTDARPVAVVRPASTEQVSAVARICSRYRVPMVPYGAGSSVEGNFSAPFSGVCVDLSAMDRIVAFHPDDMDVVVEAGLNWTRLNETIKSSGLFLPLDPSPTALVGGMVATNCSGTNATKYGTMKDYVVNLTVVLADGTVVRTRNRPRKTSAGYNLNGLFAGSEGTLGIITQVTLKLAIVPPAFSVATSTFATVREAADAASAMVRGGVPVAALELMDDVQMKVVNKNGGAGGRMWDELPTLFIKFSGTENTIKDSVLQARKVAESHKCRSFESADTAEQMDSLWSARKQALWASLAIRPEGTQIWSTDVAVPLSRLGDIIESSRENASRLGLFNSILGHVGDGNFHQMIMYNPTDAPQTRAVGDCVNAMVDKALELEGTVSGEHGIGLGKKHCLAKELDPSTIGVMKALKEALDPHWLLNPGKVFDE
;
A
#
# COMPACT_ATOMS: atom_id res chain seq x y z
N MET A 1 2.08 -25.28 24.54
CA MET A 1 0.87 -24.47 24.79
C MET A 1 1.26 -23.36 25.75
N PRO A 2 1.53 -22.20 25.35
CA PRO A 2 0.74 -21.03 25.01
C PRO A 2 1.45 -20.21 23.91
N PRO A 3 0.80 -19.56 22.98
CA PRO A 3 0.59 -18.11 23.05
C PRO A 3 -0.72 -17.60 22.40
N LEU A 4 -1.73 -18.43 22.21
CA LEU A 4 -3.01 -18.01 21.59
C LEU A 4 -3.89 -17.09 22.48
N LEU A 5 -3.53 -16.88 23.74
CA LEU A 5 -4.29 -16.07 24.70
C LEU A 5 -4.08 -14.54 24.52
N GLY A 6 -3.02 -14.11 23.90
CA GLY A 6 -2.72 -12.67 23.71
C GLY A 6 -3.61 -11.98 22.69
N LEU A 7 -3.84 -12.60 21.57
CA LEU A 7 -4.65 -12.06 20.46
C LEU A 7 -6.15 -12.04 20.76
N ALA A 8 -6.66 -13.06 21.45
CA ALA A 8 -8.05 -13.09 21.87
C ALA A 8 -8.40 -12.02 22.92
N ARG A 9 -7.45 -11.62 23.78
CA ARG A 9 -7.69 -10.55 24.77
C ARG A 9 -7.78 -9.15 24.15
N ARG A 10 -7.03 -8.85 23.10
CA ARG A 10 -7.14 -7.54 22.39
C ARG A 10 -8.45 -7.42 21.61
N ALA A 11 -8.94 -8.50 21.01
CA ALA A 11 -10.23 -8.50 20.31
C ALA A 11 -11.44 -8.40 21.27
N LEU A 12 -11.33 -8.90 22.50
CA LEU A 12 -12.41 -8.82 23.50
C LEU A 12 -12.49 -7.46 24.22
N LEU A 13 -11.39 -6.74 24.35
CA LEU A 13 -11.38 -5.40 24.95
C LEU A 13 -12.04 -4.35 24.06
N LEU A 14 -12.02 -4.53 22.74
CA LEU A 14 -12.74 -3.66 21.79
C LEU A 14 -14.25 -3.88 21.77
N ARG A 15 -14.77 -5.02 22.29
CA ARG A 15 -16.21 -5.28 22.37
C ARG A 15 -16.91 -4.72 23.61
N ARG A 16 -16.19 -4.23 24.62
CA ARG A 16 -16.80 -3.82 25.92
C ARG A 16 -17.14 -2.32 26.03
N HIS A 17 -16.92 -1.49 25.00
CA HIS A 17 -17.21 -0.05 25.08
C HIS A 17 -18.27 0.47 24.09
N MET A 18 -19.16 -0.37 23.62
CA MET A 18 -20.30 0.09 22.80
C MET A 18 -21.63 -0.25 23.47
N SER A 19 -21.99 0.51 24.49
CA SER A 19 -23.38 0.67 24.94
C SER A 19 -23.51 2.00 25.68
N LEU A 20 -24.10 2.99 25.03
CA LEU A 20 -24.69 4.18 25.66
C LEU A 20 -26.07 4.48 25.05
N PRO A 21 -26.97 5.05 25.83
CA PRO A 21 -28.41 4.99 25.59
C PRO A 21 -28.96 6.13 24.71
N VAL A 22 -30.05 5.80 24.06
CA VAL A 22 -30.92 6.73 23.30
C VAL A 22 -31.60 7.69 24.26
N SER A 23 -31.49 8.99 24.03
CA SER A 23 -32.40 10.02 24.59
C SER A 23 -33.02 10.84 23.48
N SER A 24 -34.32 10.90 23.52
CA SER A 24 -35.29 11.59 22.67
C SER A 24 -35.30 13.11 22.90
N VAL A 25 -35.39 13.91 21.83
CA VAL A 25 -35.82 15.32 21.88
C VAL A 25 -36.73 15.63 20.69
N PRO A 26 -37.85 16.35 20.89
CA PRO A 26 -38.93 16.54 19.90
C PRO A 26 -38.73 17.78 19.00
N PRO A 27 -39.55 17.94 17.94
CA PRO A 27 -39.36 18.94 16.89
C PRO A 27 -40.06 20.28 17.19
N SER A 28 -39.46 21.38 16.74
CA SER A 28 -40.22 22.65 16.59
C SER A 28 -39.97 23.25 15.22
N ALA A 29 -41.07 23.45 14.51
CA ALA A 29 -41.21 24.12 13.24
C ALA A 29 -41.13 25.65 13.38
N ARG A 30 -40.52 26.32 12.40
CA ARG A 30 -40.97 27.64 11.93
C ARG A 30 -40.62 27.88 10.46
N ARG A 31 -41.68 28.13 9.69
CA ARG A 31 -41.66 28.67 8.32
C ARG A 31 -41.25 30.14 8.34
N LEU A 32 -40.59 30.61 7.32
CA LEU A 32 -40.85 31.94 6.73
C LEU A 32 -40.44 31.96 5.23
N ALA A 33 -41.23 32.73 4.50
CA ALA A 33 -41.46 32.80 3.08
C ALA A 33 -40.36 33.52 2.25
N SER A 34 -40.14 33.06 1.03
CA SER A 34 -40.37 33.71 -0.27
C SER A 34 -39.86 35.15 -0.47
N THR A 35 -38.96 35.34 -1.41
CA THR A 35 -39.10 36.29 -2.55
C THR A 35 -38.02 36.05 -3.59
N ALA A 36 -38.41 35.81 -4.83
CA ALA A 36 -37.61 35.90 -6.04
C ALA A 36 -37.73 37.26 -6.71
N PRO A 37 -36.81 37.70 -7.49
CA PRO A 37 -37.08 38.47 -8.70
C PRO A 37 -36.23 38.03 -9.91
N PRO A 38 -36.38 38.67 -11.10
CA PRO A 38 -36.86 37.98 -12.30
C PRO A 38 -35.79 37.80 -13.40
N SER A 39 -36.20 36.98 -14.38
CA SER A 39 -35.57 36.66 -15.65
C SER A 39 -35.16 37.86 -16.52
N ARG A 40 -33.95 37.76 -17.16
CA ARG A 40 -33.71 38.43 -18.43
C ARG A 40 -33.04 37.46 -19.40
N SER A 41 -33.63 37.36 -20.58
CA SER A 41 -33.21 36.56 -21.73
C SER A 41 -32.14 37.26 -22.58
N PRO A 42 -31.55 36.58 -23.60
CA PRO A 42 -30.18 36.76 -24.01
C PRO A 42 -30.01 37.68 -25.22
N ALA A 43 -28.82 38.23 -25.35
CA ALA A 43 -28.37 38.91 -26.57
C ALA A 43 -27.18 38.16 -27.16
N ALA A 44 -27.25 37.93 -28.45
CA ALA A 44 -26.28 37.27 -29.30
C ALA A 44 -24.89 37.94 -29.28
N ALA A 45 -23.84 37.14 -29.24
CA ALA A 45 -22.49 37.55 -29.61
C ALA A 45 -21.83 36.46 -30.47
N SER A 46 -21.40 36.94 -31.59
CA SER A 46 -20.88 36.33 -32.81
C SER A 46 -19.60 35.47 -32.63
N ASP A 47 -19.51 34.49 -33.52
CA ASP A 47 -18.34 33.71 -33.88
C ASP A 47 -17.06 34.51 -34.08
N THR A 48 -16.03 34.24 -33.30
CA THR A 48 -14.64 34.61 -33.60
C THR A 48 -13.64 33.62 -32.99
N ARG A 49 -13.90 32.34 -33.07
CA ARG A 49 -12.99 31.29 -32.49
C ARG A 49 -12.42 30.27 -33.48
N LEU A 50 -12.49 30.54 -34.79
CA LEU A 50 -12.04 29.58 -35.81
C LEU A 50 -10.82 30.00 -36.64
N VAL A 51 -10.13 31.09 -36.31
CA VAL A 51 -8.98 31.59 -37.11
C VAL A 51 -7.62 31.32 -36.46
N TYR A 52 -7.53 30.96 -35.19
CA TYR A 52 -6.23 30.74 -34.51
C TYR A 52 -5.72 29.31 -34.49
N LEU A 53 -6.46 28.33 -35.03
CA LEU A 53 -6.00 26.91 -35.02
C LEU A 53 -5.32 26.49 -36.35
N ALA A 54 -5.35 27.31 -37.39
CA ALA A 54 -4.81 26.96 -38.72
C ALA A 54 -3.39 27.51 -38.99
N VAL A 55 -2.84 28.37 -38.15
CA VAL A 55 -1.51 28.98 -38.36
C VAL A 55 -0.41 28.29 -37.52
N GLY A 56 -0.77 27.48 -36.51
CA GLY A 56 0.19 26.77 -35.63
C GLY A 56 0.76 25.47 -36.22
N VAL A 57 0.19 24.92 -37.27
CA VAL A 57 0.59 23.61 -37.82
C VAL A 57 1.55 23.73 -39.03
N ALA A 58 1.68 24.91 -39.66
CA ALA A 58 2.48 25.09 -40.86
C ALA A 58 3.95 25.49 -40.62
N LEU A 59 4.35 25.83 -39.40
CA LEU A 59 5.73 26.24 -39.10
C LEU A 59 6.53 25.25 -38.25
N GLY A 60 5.93 24.12 -37.82
CA GLY A 60 6.59 23.04 -37.04
C GLY A 60 7.20 21.91 -37.87
N GLY A 61 6.88 21.86 -39.19
CA GLY A 61 7.23 20.70 -40.03
C GLY A 61 8.59 20.74 -40.71
N ALA A 62 9.28 21.87 -40.74
CA ALA A 62 10.51 22.03 -41.51
C ALA A 62 11.82 21.95 -40.68
N ALA A 63 11.74 21.95 -39.36
CA ALA A 63 12.92 21.89 -38.49
C ALA A 63 13.23 20.49 -37.94
N ALA A 64 12.35 19.51 -38.11
CA ALA A 64 12.54 18.15 -37.59
C ALA A 64 13.21 17.14 -38.55
N ALA A 65 13.35 17.49 -39.83
CA ALA A 65 13.94 16.61 -40.83
C ALA A 65 15.48 16.71 -40.97
N GLY A 66 16.13 17.67 -40.32
CA GLY A 66 17.56 17.92 -40.45
C GLY A 66 18.46 17.29 -39.38
N VAL A 67 17.94 16.75 -38.31
CA VAL A 67 18.73 16.24 -37.14
C VAL A 67 18.80 14.74 -37.06
N VAL A 68 18.01 13.98 -37.84
CA VAL A 68 17.98 12.51 -37.76
C VAL A 68 19.05 11.81 -38.62
N ALA A 69 19.77 12.53 -39.49
CA ALA A 69 20.73 11.94 -40.44
C ALA A 69 22.20 11.89 -39.95
N ALA A 70 22.51 12.33 -38.73
CA ALA A 70 23.91 12.47 -38.29
C ALA A 70 24.35 11.51 -37.16
N VAL A 71 23.53 10.62 -36.64
CA VAL A 71 23.92 9.68 -35.56
C VAL A 71 23.46 8.27 -35.87
N SER A 72 24.01 7.68 -36.95
CA SER A 72 23.90 6.23 -37.19
C SER A 72 25.28 5.70 -37.58
N ARG A 73 26.16 5.52 -36.62
CA ARG A 73 27.27 4.58 -36.74
C ARG A 73 27.00 3.43 -35.79
N PRO A 74 26.98 2.18 -36.26
CA PRO A 74 26.89 1.03 -35.37
C PRO A 74 28.23 0.91 -34.59
N VAL A 75 28.10 0.97 -33.25
CA VAL A 75 29.18 0.52 -32.37
C VAL A 75 29.03 -1.00 -32.28
N GLU A 76 29.95 -1.73 -32.84
CA GLU A 76 30.11 -3.16 -32.61
C GLU A 76 30.40 -3.35 -31.13
N ALA A 77 29.44 -3.90 -30.40
CA ALA A 77 29.62 -4.36 -29.04
C ALA A 77 30.20 -5.76 -29.09
N GLU A 78 31.52 -5.86 -28.85
CA GLU A 78 32.13 -7.14 -28.51
C GLU A 78 31.55 -7.61 -27.18
N GLY A 79 30.79 -8.70 -27.25
CA GLY A 79 30.13 -9.32 -26.11
C GLY A 79 31.14 -10.05 -25.21
N VAL A 80 31.09 -9.72 -23.94
CA VAL A 80 31.36 -10.66 -22.87
C VAL A 80 30.10 -10.72 -22.04
N ALA A 81 29.23 -11.68 -22.36
CA ALA A 81 28.15 -12.07 -21.46
C ALA A 81 28.80 -12.70 -20.22
N ALA A 82 28.95 -11.91 -19.15
CA ALA A 82 29.24 -12.46 -17.85
C ALA A 82 28.01 -13.28 -17.45
N GLU A 83 28.15 -14.61 -17.39
CA GLU A 83 27.16 -15.50 -16.79
C GLU A 83 26.92 -15.02 -15.37
N VAL A 84 25.73 -14.42 -15.15
CA VAL A 84 25.23 -14.13 -13.81
C VAL A 84 24.90 -15.49 -13.17
N PRO A 85 25.60 -15.92 -12.12
CA PRO A 85 25.29 -17.19 -11.49
C PRO A 85 23.86 -17.17 -10.97
N PRO A 86 23.11 -18.29 -11.09
CA PRO A 86 21.72 -18.34 -10.62
C PRO A 86 21.64 -17.97 -9.13
N PRO A 87 20.64 -17.19 -8.71
CA PRO A 87 20.50 -16.74 -7.33
C PRO A 87 20.41 -17.93 -6.39
N ARG A 88 21.34 -18.05 -5.47
CA ARG A 88 21.32 -19.08 -4.41
C ARG A 88 20.34 -18.59 -3.34
N TRP A 89 19.15 -19.15 -3.33
CA TRP A 89 18.17 -18.92 -2.27
C TRP A 89 18.74 -19.43 -0.95
N ARG A 90 19.06 -18.51 -0.10
CA ARG A 90 19.41 -18.78 1.29
C ARG A 90 18.36 -18.11 2.17
N THR A 91 18.28 -18.52 3.43
CA THR A 91 17.47 -17.91 4.48
C THR A 91 17.54 -16.37 4.47
N THR A 92 16.63 -15.70 5.12
CA THR A 92 16.52 -14.22 5.15
C THR A 92 17.84 -13.52 5.49
N GLU A 93 18.69 -14.15 6.31
CA GLU A 93 20.03 -13.65 6.64
C GLU A 93 20.96 -13.49 5.42
N SER A 94 20.80 -14.34 4.38
CA SER A 94 21.59 -14.22 3.17
C SER A 94 21.16 -13.06 2.24
N ARG A 95 20.00 -12.46 2.52
CA ARG A 95 19.51 -11.28 1.80
C ARG A 95 20.06 -9.98 2.38
N VAL A 96 20.70 -10.04 3.56
CA VAL A 96 21.38 -8.91 4.16
C VAL A 96 22.82 -8.91 3.65
N ALA A 97 23.13 -7.99 2.73
CA ALA A 97 24.52 -7.80 2.29
C ALA A 97 25.36 -7.32 3.47
N LYS A 98 26.62 -7.75 3.53
CA LYS A 98 27.57 -7.20 4.50
C LYS A 98 27.78 -5.72 4.14
N SER A 99 27.36 -4.82 5.04
CA SER A 99 27.63 -3.40 4.87
C SER A 99 29.13 -3.11 4.97
N SER A 100 29.63 -2.30 4.05
CA SER A 100 30.99 -1.73 4.15
C SER A 100 31.06 -0.63 5.21
N ARG A 101 29.93 -0.11 5.65
CA ARG A 101 29.80 0.95 6.64
C ARG A 101 30.07 0.42 8.06
N ARG A 102 30.71 1.24 8.87
CA ARG A 102 30.96 0.91 10.28
C ARG A 102 29.84 1.49 11.13
N TYR A 103 28.91 0.65 11.53
CA TYR A 103 27.91 0.99 12.54
C TYR A 103 28.46 0.82 13.95
N ALA A 104 27.81 1.50 14.90
CA ALA A 104 28.10 1.35 16.33
C ALA A 104 27.94 -0.12 16.76
N ASP A 105 28.86 -0.58 17.59
CA ASP A 105 28.70 -1.84 18.31
C ASP A 105 27.60 -1.72 19.39
N ARG A 106 27.25 -2.85 20.01
CA ARG A 106 26.22 -2.87 21.06
C ARG A 106 26.54 -1.94 22.23
N GLN A 107 27.80 -1.84 22.67
CA GLN A 107 28.20 -1.01 23.79
C GLN A 107 28.06 0.48 23.47
N THR A 108 28.51 0.89 22.29
CA THR A 108 28.36 2.27 21.79
C THR A 108 26.88 2.61 21.59
N THR A 109 26.09 1.66 21.09
CA THR A 109 24.64 1.84 20.93
C THR A 109 23.96 2.05 22.30
N LEU A 110 24.33 1.30 23.35
CA LEU A 110 23.79 1.50 24.69
C LEU A 110 24.17 2.87 25.29
N GLN A 111 25.36 3.42 24.95
CA GLN A 111 25.71 4.80 25.34
C GLN A 111 24.79 5.83 24.65
N ALA A 112 24.52 5.64 23.37
CA ALA A 112 23.55 6.47 22.64
C ALA A 112 22.13 6.34 23.25
N VAL A 113 21.69 5.13 23.58
CA VAL A 113 20.40 4.88 24.24
C VAL A 113 20.30 5.59 25.59
N ALA A 114 21.37 5.58 26.40
CA ALA A 114 21.42 6.33 27.67
C ALA A 114 21.32 7.85 27.48
N GLU A 115 21.83 8.37 26.35
CA GLU A 115 21.68 9.79 26.03
C GLU A 115 20.26 10.08 25.49
N ILE A 116 19.68 9.18 24.69
CA ILE A 116 18.30 9.27 24.22
C ILE A 116 17.34 9.31 25.42
N ARG A 117 17.52 8.43 26.43
CA ARG A 117 16.71 8.45 27.67
C ARG A 117 16.72 9.83 28.33
N ARG A 118 17.89 10.47 28.42
CA ARG A 118 18.00 11.82 28.98
C ARG A 118 17.31 12.90 28.12
N ALA A 119 17.26 12.69 26.83
CA ALA A 119 16.69 13.67 25.89
C ALA A 119 15.17 13.60 25.79
N ILE A 120 14.57 12.38 25.84
CA ILE A 120 13.14 12.19 25.60
C ILE A 120 12.37 11.57 26.77
N GLY A 121 13.07 11.19 27.86
CA GLY A 121 12.50 10.57 29.05
C GLY A 121 12.72 9.05 29.10
N ASP A 122 12.83 8.52 30.34
CA ASP A 122 13.04 7.09 30.55
C ASP A 122 11.88 6.22 30.07
N ASP A 123 10.65 6.68 30.31
CA ASP A 123 9.42 5.97 29.93
C ASP A 123 9.25 5.81 28.41
N ALA A 124 9.94 6.64 27.62
CA ALA A 124 9.92 6.60 26.16
C ALA A 124 10.92 5.60 25.56
N VAL A 125 11.71 4.88 26.39
CA VAL A 125 12.78 4.00 25.89
C VAL A 125 12.71 2.64 26.56
N SER A 126 12.46 1.62 25.78
CA SER A 126 12.44 0.22 26.22
C SER A 126 13.68 -0.54 25.76
N THR A 127 14.14 -1.44 26.60
CA THR A 127 15.16 -2.46 26.29
C THR A 127 14.69 -3.84 26.73
N ASP A 128 13.39 -4.00 26.96
CA ASP A 128 12.76 -5.28 27.30
C ASP A 128 12.78 -6.25 26.11
N ASP A 129 13.18 -7.49 26.35
CA ASP A 129 13.37 -8.49 25.30
C ASP A 129 12.08 -8.77 24.52
N GLY A 130 10.92 -8.76 25.19
CA GLY A 130 9.62 -8.96 24.53
C GLY A 130 9.28 -7.81 23.59
N ASP A 131 9.57 -6.59 24.01
CA ASP A 131 9.38 -5.39 23.18
C ASP A 131 10.35 -5.36 21.98
N LEU A 132 11.60 -5.75 22.19
CA LEU A 132 12.60 -5.87 21.12
C LEU A 132 12.22 -6.94 20.10
N GLU A 133 11.63 -8.05 20.54
CA GLU A 133 11.14 -9.12 19.67
C GLU A 133 9.94 -8.64 18.84
N GLU A 134 8.94 -8.01 19.46
CA GLU A 134 7.74 -7.48 18.77
C GLU A 134 8.12 -6.44 17.69
N HIS A 135 9.17 -5.65 17.91
CA HIS A 135 9.62 -4.61 16.98
C HIS A 135 10.68 -5.08 15.98
N GLY A 136 11.17 -6.29 16.10
CA GLY A 136 12.16 -6.88 15.17
C GLY A 136 11.63 -8.01 14.32
N HIS A 137 10.46 -8.56 14.65
CA HIS A 137 9.88 -9.74 14.00
C HIS A 137 8.39 -9.58 13.77
N SER A 138 7.87 -10.16 12.68
CA SER A 138 6.44 -10.24 12.42
C SER A 138 6.06 -11.60 11.85
N GLU A 139 5.01 -12.20 12.37
CA GLU A 139 4.42 -13.43 11.82
C GLU A 139 3.81 -13.22 10.41
N TRP A 140 3.56 -11.97 10.03
CA TRP A 140 3.01 -11.61 8.72
C TRP A 140 4.08 -11.55 7.63
N SER A 141 5.35 -11.38 8.01
CA SER A 141 6.47 -11.23 7.09
C SER A 141 7.21 -12.56 6.90
N THR A 142 7.44 -12.94 5.66
CA THR A 142 8.36 -14.03 5.31
C THR A 142 9.82 -13.56 5.24
N SER A 143 10.06 -12.26 5.49
CA SER A 143 11.37 -11.61 5.34
C SER A 143 11.89 -11.06 6.68
N ASN A 144 11.80 -11.85 7.75
CA ASN A 144 12.36 -11.54 9.05
C ASN A 144 13.88 -11.78 9.11
N THR A 145 14.56 -11.16 10.08
CA THR A 145 15.97 -11.41 10.44
C THR A 145 16.07 -11.82 11.90
N ASP A 146 17.14 -12.55 12.27
CA ASP A 146 17.40 -12.92 13.68
C ASP A 146 17.91 -11.73 14.49
N ALA A 147 18.52 -10.74 13.82
CA ALA A 147 18.97 -9.52 14.45
C ALA A 147 17.78 -8.69 14.97
N ARG A 148 17.93 -8.15 16.18
CA ARG A 148 16.95 -7.31 16.87
C ARG A 148 17.50 -5.92 17.13
N PRO A 149 16.66 -4.90 17.30
CA PRO A 149 17.11 -3.61 17.81
C PRO A 149 17.69 -3.76 19.23
N VAL A 150 18.56 -2.84 19.63
CA VAL A 150 19.09 -2.76 21.01
C VAL A 150 18.12 -2.05 21.94
N ALA A 151 17.29 -1.17 21.38
CA ALA A 151 16.25 -0.45 22.09
C ALA A 151 15.11 -0.06 21.17
N VAL A 152 13.91 0.05 21.73
CA VAL A 152 12.75 0.71 21.13
C VAL A 152 12.59 2.08 21.77
N VAL A 153 12.49 3.13 20.97
CA VAL A 153 12.27 4.51 21.42
C VAL A 153 10.95 5.03 20.89
N ARG A 154 10.14 5.66 21.74
CA ARG A 154 8.80 6.17 21.45
C ARG A 154 8.74 7.68 21.61
N PRO A 155 9.25 8.45 20.63
CA PRO A 155 9.17 9.90 20.66
C PRO A 155 7.73 10.37 20.53
N ALA A 156 7.37 11.44 21.26
CA ALA A 156 6.02 12.03 21.25
C ALA A 156 5.91 13.32 20.41
N SER A 157 7.00 13.74 19.74
CA SER A 157 7.00 14.92 18.88
C SER A 157 8.11 14.87 17.83
N THR A 158 7.98 15.71 16.78
CA THR A 158 8.99 15.89 15.74
C THR A 158 10.36 16.29 16.32
N GLU A 159 10.36 17.14 17.36
CA GLU A 159 11.59 17.62 18.03
C GLU A 159 12.28 16.46 18.74
N GLN A 160 11.52 15.55 19.37
CA GLN A 160 12.09 14.36 20.01
C GLN A 160 12.64 13.38 18.95
N VAL A 161 11.96 13.16 17.82
CA VAL A 161 12.51 12.39 16.70
C VAL A 161 13.81 13.00 16.20
N SER A 162 13.85 14.34 16.04
CA SER A 162 15.05 15.07 15.64
C SER A 162 16.20 14.91 16.66
N ALA A 163 15.90 14.93 17.96
CA ALA A 163 16.90 14.69 19.01
C ALA A 163 17.46 13.27 18.94
N VAL A 164 16.59 12.25 18.79
CA VAL A 164 16.98 10.84 18.61
C VAL A 164 17.87 10.70 17.38
N ALA A 165 17.47 11.25 16.23
CA ALA A 165 18.25 11.17 14.98
C ALA A 165 19.64 11.81 15.13
N ARG A 166 19.75 12.99 15.74
CA ARG A 166 21.05 13.65 16.02
C ARG A 166 21.96 12.79 16.90
N ILE A 167 21.41 12.17 17.93
CA ILE A 167 22.18 11.28 18.81
C ILE A 167 22.65 10.06 18.01
N CYS A 168 21.74 9.36 17.33
CA CYS A 168 22.06 8.20 16.51
C CYS A 168 23.10 8.51 15.43
N SER A 169 22.97 9.65 14.74
CA SER A 169 23.93 10.11 13.74
C SER A 169 25.34 10.28 14.30
N ARG A 170 25.46 10.92 15.46
CA ARG A 170 26.77 11.15 16.13
C ARG A 170 27.44 9.85 16.56
N TYR A 171 26.66 8.90 17.04
CA TYR A 171 27.16 7.59 17.48
C TYR A 171 27.23 6.54 16.36
N ARG A 172 26.75 6.85 15.14
CA ARG A 172 26.65 5.91 14.01
C ARG A 172 25.72 4.72 14.29
N VAL A 173 24.63 4.96 15.00
CA VAL A 173 23.62 3.96 15.34
C VAL A 173 22.57 3.87 14.23
N PRO A 174 22.31 2.69 13.64
CA PRO A 174 21.19 2.49 12.75
C PRO A 174 19.84 2.82 13.37
N MET A 175 18.93 3.39 12.60
CA MET A 175 17.57 3.73 13.00
C MET A 175 16.57 3.03 12.09
N VAL A 176 15.64 2.30 12.68
CA VAL A 176 14.53 1.65 11.96
C VAL A 176 13.23 2.33 12.34
N PRO A 177 12.62 3.16 11.47
CA PRO A 177 11.31 3.72 11.74
C PRO A 177 10.26 2.62 11.80
N TYR A 178 9.34 2.72 12.77
CA TYR A 178 8.31 1.73 13.02
C TYR A 178 6.95 2.39 13.20
N GLY A 179 5.91 1.73 12.73
CA GLY A 179 4.51 2.12 12.92
C GLY A 179 3.70 0.96 13.49
N ALA A 180 2.90 0.31 12.66
CA ALA A 180 2.06 -0.82 13.07
C ALA A 180 2.71 -2.20 12.91
N GLY A 181 3.91 -2.29 12.33
CA GLY A 181 4.57 -3.58 12.04
C GLY A 181 3.81 -4.50 11.09
N SER A 182 2.88 -3.96 10.30
CA SER A 182 2.00 -4.73 9.40
C SER A 182 2.63 -5.03 8.03
N SER A 183 3.84 -4.57 7.76
CA SER A 183 4.56 -4.83 6.52
C SER A 183 4.93 -6.31 6.38
N VAL A 184 4.87 -6.84 5.14
CA VAL A 184 5.13 -8.25 4.84
C VAL A 184 6.49 -8.50 4.17
N GLU A 185 7.23 -7.43 3.83
CA GLU A 185 8.55 -7.53 3.18
C GLU A 185 9.73 -7.22 4.12
N GLY A 186 9.49 -7.22 5.45
CA GLY A 186 10.53 -7.00 6.46
C GLY A 186 11.04 -5.57 6.55
N ASN A 187 10.25 -4.58 6.20
CA ASN A 187 10.60 -3.16 6.23
C ASN A 187 11.00 -2.66 7.63
N PHE A 188 10.41 -3.25 8.68
CA PHE A 188 10.65 -2.94 10.10
C PHE A 188 11.78 -3.77 10.73
N SER A 189 12.27 -4.83 10.07
CA SER A 189 13.36 -5.67 10.60
C SER A 189 14.64 -4.86 10.81
N ALA A 190 15.46 -5.24 11.79
CA ALA A 190 16.69 -4.53 12.15
C ALA A 190 17.96 -5.36 11.83
N PRO A 191 18.29 -5.60 10.53
CA PRO A 191 19.38 -6.49 10.15
C PRO A 191 20.76 -6.04 10.63
N PHE A 192 20.91 -4.77 10.93
CA PHE A 192 22.13 -4.17 11.50
C PHE A 192 21.94 -3.74 12.96
N SER A 193 20.91 -4.28 13.63
CA SER A 193 20.58 -3.88 15.00
C SER A 193 20.26 -2.37 15.10
N GLY A 194 20.77 -1.67 16.12
CA GLY A 194 20.52 -0.24 16.28
C GLY A 194 19.28 0.06 17.12
N VAL A 195 18.54 1.11 16.78
CA VAL A 195 17.38 1.60 17.52
C VAL A 195 16.13 1.55 16.65
N CYS A 196 15.07 0.94 17.15
CA CYS A 196 13.73 1.04 16.58
C CYS A 196 13.09 2.36 17.03
N VAL A 197 12.60 3.17 16.09
CA VAL A 197 11.92 4.46 16.36
C VAL A 197 10.43 4.25 16.12
N ASP A 198 9.70 3.92 17.18
CA ASP A 198 8.27 3.67 17.17
C ASP A 198 7.50 4.99 17.28
N LEU A 199 6.75 5.32 16.25
CA LEU A 199 6.00 6.58 16.14
C LEU A 199 4.58 6.49 16.68
N SER A 200 4.18 5.39 17.29
CA SER A 200 2.82 5.15 17.81
C SER A 200 2.35 6.18 18.84
N ALA A 201 3.29 6.81 19.57
CA ALA A 201 2.98 7.88 20.54
C ALA A 201 2.63 9.24 19.86
N MET A 202 2.86 9.37 18.54
CA MET A 202 2.55 10.57 17.75
C MET A 202 1.22 10.38 17.01
N ASP A 203 0.11 10.34 17.73
CA ASP A 203 -1.21 9.87 17.23
C ASP A 203 -2.28 10.95 17.15
N ARG A 204 -1.90 12.23 17.14
CA ARG A 204 -2.84 13.35 17.20
C ARG A 204 -3.29 13.83 15.81
N ILE A 205 -4.53 14.30 15.74
CA ILE A 205 -4.98 15.21 14.67
C ILE A 205 -4.50 16.61 15.09
N VAL A 206 -3.53 17.15 14.35
CA VAL A 206 -2.90 18.45 14.64
C VAL A 206 -3.79 19.60 14.23
N ALA A 207 -4.43 19.49 13.05
CA ALA A 207 -5.40 20.47 12.55
C ALA A 207 -6.36 19.80 11.55
N PHE A 208 -7.60 20.22 11.55
CA PHE A 208 -8.61 19.77 10.59
C PHE A 208 -9.24 20.97 9.91
N HIS A 209 -9.25 20.99 8.57
CA HIS A 209 -9.72 22.08 7.74
C HIS A 209 -10.81 21.55 6.79
N PRO A 210 -12.06 21.40 7.26
CA PRO A 210 -13.13 20.82 6.45
C PRO A 210 -13.42 21.63 5.18
N ASP A 211 -13.37 22.96 5.24
CA ASP A 211 -13.61 23.82 4.08
C ASP A 211 -12.56 23.69 2.98
N ASP A 212 -11.32 23.32 3.35
CA ASP A 212 -10.22 23.03 2.43
C ASP A 212 -10.16 21.53 2.06
N MET A 213 -10.98 20.70 2.73
CA MET A 213 -10.99 19.24 2.61
C MET A 213 -9.60 18.65 2.84
N ASP A 214 -8.92 19.06 3.92
CA ASP A 214 -7.63 18.51 4.33
C ASP A 214 -7.52 18.39 5.86
N VAL A 215 -6.57 17.56 6.27
CA VAL A 215 -6.26 17.31 7.68
C VAL A 215 -4.76 17.20 7.86
N VAL A 216 -4.23 17.75 8.96
CA VAL A 216 -2.84 17.58 9.40
C VAL A 216 -2.83 16.58 10.55
N VAL A 217 -2.08 15.51 10.38
CA VAL A 217 -2.01 14.41 11.35
C VAL A 217 -0.56 14.05 11.69
N GLU A 218 -0.34 13.49 12.85
CA GLU A 218 0.93 12.86 13.21
C GLU A 218 1.02 11.45 12.62
N ALA A 219 2.25 10.98 12.42
CA ALA A 219 2.55 9.74 11.70
C ALA A 219 2.00 8.48 12.37
N GLY A 220 1.87 8.47 13.69
CA GLY A 220 1.33 7.36 14.48
C GLY A 220 -0.20 7.32 14.55
N LEU A 221 -0.91 8.25 13.89
CA LEU A 221 -2.36 8.20 13.88
C LEU A 221 -2.85 7.03 13.02
N ASN A 222 -3.78 6.24 13.58
CA ASN A 222 -4.45 5.17 12.85
C ASN A 222 -5.52 5.76 11.90
N TRP A 223 -5.55 5.30 10.64
CA TRP A 223 -6.45 5.82 9.61
C TRP A 223 -7.93 5.55 9.89
N THR A 224 -8.28 4.44 10.55
CA THR A 224 -9.67 4.16 10.90
C THR A 224 -10.16 5.10 12.00
N ARG A 225 -9.30 5.39 13.00
CA ARG A 225 -9.57 6.40 14.04
C ARG A 225 -9.71 7.80 13.44
N LEU A 226 -8.86 8.16 12.45
CA LEU A 226 -9.02 9.41 11.70
C LEU A 226 -10.42 9.50 11.08
N ASN A 227 -10.80 8.50 10.27
CA ASN A 227 -12.08 8.50 9.57
C ASN A 227 -13.27 8.53 10.53
N GLU A 228 -13.23 7.80 11.65
CA GLU A 228 -14.30 7.86 12.65
C GLU A 228 -14.38 9.24 13.31
N THR A 229 -13.25 9.88 13.59
CA THR A 229 -13.20 11.22 14.23
C THR A 229 -13.78 12.30 13.32
N ILE A 230 -13.51 12.28 12.03
CA ILE A 230 -13.96 13.32 11.08
C ILE A 230 -15.30 12.99 10.40
N LYS A 231 -15.91 11.85 10.69
CA LYS A 231 -17.11 11.32 10.04
C LYS A 231 -18.26 12.31 9.91
N SER A 232 -18.49 13.12 10.95
CA SER A 232 -19.56 14.12 10.96
C SER A 232 -19.39 15.25 9.93
N SER A 233 -18.19 15.42 9.39
CA SER A 233 -17.93 16.42 8.35
C SER A 233 -18.36 16.00 6.94
N GLY A 234 -18.72 14.72 6.74
CA GLY A 234 -18.96 14.16 5.41
C GLY A 234 -17.70 13.95 4.58
N LEU A 235 -16.53 14.03 5.21
CA LEU A 235 -15.22 13.79 4.59
C LEU A 235 -14.59 12.50 5.12
N PHE A 236 -13.67 11.91 4.34
CA PHE A 236 -12.92 10.74 4.77
C PHE A 236 -11.58 10.61 4.00
N LEU A 237 -10.63 9.91 4.60
CA LEU A 237 -9.45 9.39 3.90
C LEU A 237 -9.85 8.09 3.21
N PRO A 238 -9.82 8.03 1.86
CA PRO A 238 -10.42 6.90 1.14
C PRO A 238 -9.53 5.66 1.03
N LEU A 239 -8.30 5.69 1.57
CA LEU A 239 -7.38 4.56 1.53
C LEU A 239 -7.70 3.58 2.64
N ASP A 240 -7.74 2.29 2.30
CA ASP A 240 -8.21 1.22 3.18
C ASP A 240 -7.25 0.02 3.27
N PRO A 241 -5.96 0.24 3.63
CA PRO A 241 -5.04 -0.87 3.90
C PRO A 241 -5.47 -1.64 5.17
N SER A 242 -4.56 -2.45 5.74
CA SER A 242 -4.83 -3.12 7.03
C SER A 242 -5.46 -2.15 8.05
N PRO A 243 -6.53 -2.55 8.78
CA PRO A 243 -7.17 -1.69 9.79
C PRO A 243 -6.23 -1.20 10.89
N THR A 244 -5.11 -1.86 11.12
CA THR A 244 -4.09 -1.47 12.11
C THR A 244 -3.10 -0.44 11.59
N ALA A 245 -3.07 -0.15 10.29
CA ALA A 245 -2.08 0.71 9.67
C ALA A 245 -2.09 2.13 10.25
N LEU A 246 -0.88 2.70 10.40
CA LEU A 246 -0.65 4.07 10.83
C LEU A 246 -0.24 4.94 9.65
N VAL A 247 -0.69 6.19 9.64
CA VAL A 247 -0.54 7.12 8.50
C VAL A 247 0.91 7.25 8.03
N GLY A 248 1.89 7.32 8.95
CA GLY A 248 3.31 7.41 8.58
C GLY A 248 3.80 6.19 7.80
N GLY A 249 3.42 4.99 8.23
CA GLY A 249 3.71 3.74 7.51
C GLY A 249 3.00 3.67 6.16
N MET A 250 1.72 4.09 6.09
CA MET A 250 0.96 4.17 4.84
C MET A 250 1.67 5.05 3.80
N VAL A 251 2.19 6.22 4.21
CA VAL A 251 2.97 7.09 3.31
C VAL A 251 4.30 6.44 2.95
N ALA A 252 5.01 5.88 3.94
CA ALA A 252 6.35 5.32 3.74
C ALA A 252 6.36 4.15 2.75
N THR A 253 5.29 3.34 2.68
CA THR A 253 5.13 2.24 1.72
C THR A 253 4.32 2.63 0.47
N ASN A 254 3.77 3.84 0.43
CA ASN A 254 2.82 4.26 -0.61
C ASN A 254 1.68 3.24 -0.78
N CYS A 255 1.10 2.79 0.33
CA CYS A 255 0.06 1.77 0.33
C CYS A 255 -1.17 2.14 -0.50
N SER A 256 -1.97 1.15 -0.81
CA SER A 256 -3.24 1.30 -1.54
C SER A 256 -4.42 0.69 -0.78
N GLY A 257 -4.98 -0.42 -1.24
CA GLY A 257 -6.17 -1.08 -0.71
C GLY A 257 -7.27 -1.19 -1.75
N THR A 258 -8.45 -1.66 -1.34
CA THR A 258 -9.55 -1.95 -2.28
C THR A 258 -10.11 -0.71 -2.99
N ASN A 259 -9.98 0.45 -2.38
CA ASN A 259 -10.49 1.71 -2.92
C ASN A 259 -9.53 2.37 -3.95
N ALA A 260 -8.33 1.82 -4.17
CA ALA A 260 -7.32 2.40 -5.06
C ALA A 260 -7.82 2.58 -6.49
N THR A 261 -8.62 1.65 -7.00
CA THR A 261 -9.23 1.72 -8.34
C THR A 261 -9.96 3.04 -8.59
N LYS A 262 -10.59 3.62 -7.57
CA LYS A 262 -11.28 4.91 -7.68
C LYS A 262 -10.43 6.08 -7.24
N TYR A 263 -9.65 5.92 -6.19
CA TYR A 263 -9.05 7.04 -5.48
C TYR A 263 -7.53 7.14 -5.67
N GLY A 264 -6.88 6.13 -6.26
CA GLY A 264 -5.43 6.05 -6.35
C GLY A 264 -4.78 5.57 -5.05
N THR A 265 -3.49 5.80 -4.92
CA THR A 265 -2.66 5.32 -3.80
C THR A 265 -2.36 6.44 -2.79
N MET A 266 -1.65 6.11 -1.72
CA MET A 266 -1.38 7.06 -0.63
C MET A 266 -0.68 8.35 -1.10
N LYS A 267 0.27 8.27 -2.06
CA LYS A 267 0.97 9.45 -2.62
C LYS A 267 0.01 10.47 -3.24
N ASP A 268 -1.14 10.02 -3.75
CA ASP A 268 -2.13 10.89 -4.38
C ASP A 268 -2.88 11.75 -3.36
N TYR A 269 -2.82 11.36 -2.08
CA TYR A 269 -3.48 12.05 -0.96
C TYR A 269 -2.54 12.90 -0.13
N VAL A 270 -1.23 12.75 -0.26
CA VAL A 270 -0.24 13.55 0.47
C VAL A 270 -0.15 14.95 -0.11
N VAL A 271 -0.50 15.95 0.70
CA VAL A 271 -0.33 17.37 0.38
C VAL A 271 1.04 17.88 0.79
N ASN A 272 1.48 17.63 2.02
CA ASN A 272 2.85 17.87 2.47
C ASN A 272 3.26 16.91 3.58
N LEU A 273 4.57 16.87 3.83
CA LEU A 273 5.19 16.06 4.86
C LEU A 273 6.08 16.92 5.74
N THR A 274 6.14 16.57 7.04
CA THR A 274 7.25 16.94 7.92
C THR A 274 8.09 15.68 8.13
N VAL A 275 9.36 15.76 7.79
CA VAL A 275 10.30 14.63 7.77
C VAL A 275 11.56 14.99 8.55
N VAL A 276 12.06 14.06 9.35
CA VAL A 276 13.33 14.16 10.05
C VAL A 276 14.38 13.36 9.27
N LEU A 277 15.45 14.01 8.84
CA LEU A 277 16.58 13.38 8.14
C LEU A 277 17.52 12.67 9.13
N ALA A 278 18.49 11.92 8.60
CA ALA A 278 19.43 11.13 9.38
C ALA A 278 20.26 11.95 10.39
N ASP A 279 20.56 13.20 10.07
CA ASP A 279 21.30 14.13 10.94
C ASP A 279 20.43 14.90 11.95
N GLY A 280 19.10 14.63 11.94
CA GLY A 280 18.10 15.30 12.76
C GLY A 280 17.57 16.60 12.17
N THR A 281 17.96 16.98 10.96
CA THR A 281 17.37 18.12 10.25
C THR A 281 15.89 17.87 10.00
N VAL A 282 15.03 18.85 10.34
CA VAL A 282 13.59 18.79 10.09
C VAL A 282 13.28 19.49 8.78
N VAL A 283 12.67 18.76 7.85
CA VAL A 283 12.28 19.26 6.53
C VAL A 283 10.77 19.29 6.42
N ARG A 284 10.20 20.39 5.95
CA ARG A 284 8.82 20.48 5.49
C ARG A 284 8.80 20.56 3.97
N THR A 285 8.16 19.62 3.30
CA THR A 285 8.28 19.44 1.84
C THR A 285 7.68 20.59 1.04
N ARG A 286 6.58 21.18 1.51
CA ARG A 286 5.90 22.33 0.87
C ARG A 286 4.83 22.92 1.79
N ASN A 287 4.16 23.97 1.35
CA ASN A 287 2.97 24.49 2.01
C ASN A 287 1.72 23.66 1.67
N ARG A 288 0.56 24.01 2.26
CA ARG A 288 -0.71 23.28 2.21
C ARG A 288 -1.58 23.40 0.95
N PRO A 289 -1.40 24.36 -0.02
CA PRO A 289 -2.25 24.41 -1.19
C PRO A 289 -2.27 23.09 -1.98
N ARG A 290 -3.42 22.70 -2.52
CA ARG A 290 -3.58 21.47 -3.31
C ARG A 290 -2.69 21.43 -4.55
N LYS A 291 -2.41 22.60 -5.16
CA LYS A 291 -1.60 22.74 -6.36
C LYS A 291 -0.35 23.57 -6.08
N THR A 292 0.81 23.11 -6.54
CA THR A 292 2.07 23.85 -6.52
C THR A 292 2.95 23.41 -7.69
N SER A 293 3.74 24.36 -8.19
CA SER A 293 4.85 24.14 -9.13
C SER A 293 6.17 24.70 -8.57
N ALA A 294 6.22 24.96 -7.24
CA ALA A 294 7.39 25.55 -6.58
C ALA A 294 8.39 24.46 -6.19
N GLY A 295 9.40 24.26 -7.00
CA GLY A 295 10.50 23.33 -6.75
C GLY A 295 10.18 21.85 -7.07
N TYR A 296 11.06 20.96 -6.63
CA TYR A 296 10.94 19.52 -6.83
C TYR A 296 9.81 18.92 -5.98
N ASN A 297 9.24 17.82 -6.46
CA ASN A 297 8.24 17.06 -5.72
C ASN A 297 8.87 16.18 -4.62
N LEU A 298 9.17 16.79 -3.47
CA LEU A 298 9.71 16.07 -2.32
C LEU A 298 8.69 15.13 -1.67
N ASN A 299 7.37 15.37 -1.83
CA ASN A 299 6.37 14.40 -1.38
C ASN A 299 6.55 13.05 -2.09
N GLY A 300 6.75 13.09 -3.42
CA GLY A 300 6.99 11.89 -4.21
C GLY A 300 8.34 11.22 -3.91
N LEU A 301 9.31 11.97 -3.35
CA LEU A 301 10.59 11.40 -2.92
C LEU A 301 10.45 10.60 -1.63
N PHE A 302 9.69 11.12 -0.65
CA PHE A 302 9.55 10.46 0.66
C PHE A 302 8.41 9.43 0.69
N ALA A 303 7.35 9.61 -0.11
CA ALA A 303 6.31 8.60 -0.25
C ALA A 303 6.86 7.35 -0.97
N GLY A 304 6.73 6.19 -0.34
CA GLY A 304 7.31 4.94 -0.85
C GLY A 304 8.80 4.78 -0.58
N SER A 305 9.43 5.66 0.24
CA SER A 305 10.86 5.54 0.60
C SER A 305 11.16 4.53 1.70
N GLU A 306 10.14 3.93 2.29
CA GLU A 306 10.24 2.88 3.33
C GLU A 306 11.13 3.27 4.52
N GLY A 307 11.13 4.56 4.88
CA GLY A 307 11.95 5.08 5.98
C GLY A 307 13.45 5.14 5.69
N THR A 308 13.89 4.91 4.45
CA THR A 308 15.32 4.94 4.10
C THR A 308 15.86 6.35 3.84
N LEU A 309 15.00 7.34 3.54
CA LEU A 309 15.40 8.72 3.23
C LEU A 309 15.09 9.70 4.37
N GLY A 310 14.20 9.35 5.28
CA GLY A 310 13.79 10.19 6.39
C GLY A 310 12.71 9.53 7.23
N ILE A 311 12.50 10.03 8.44
CA ILE A 311 11.43 9.61 9.36
C ILE A 311 10.27 10.59 9.22
N ILE A 312 9.14 10.14 8.68
CA ILE A 312 7.94 10.97 8.52
C ILE A 312 7.30 11.16 9.89
N THR A 313 7.09 12.40 10.31
CA THR A 313 6.53 12.74 11.62
C THR A 313 5.15 13.39 11.55
N GLN A 314 4.85 14.15 10.49
CA GLN A 314 3.54 14.71 10.25
C GLN A 314 3.18 14.63 8.76
N VAL A 315 1.89 14.50 8.49
CA VAL A 315 1.34 14.40 7.14
C VAL A 315 0.14 15.34 7.02
N THR A 316 0.13 16.18 5.98
CA THR A 316 -1.11 16.84 5.56
C THR A 316 -1.73 16.00 4.46
N LEU A 317 -2.95 15.55 4.68
CA LEU A 317 -3.72 14.71 3.77
C LEU A 317 -4.87 15.49 3.18
N LYS A 318 -5.08 15.41 1.87
CA LYS A 318 -6.38 15.78 1.30
C LYS A 318 -7.41 14.69 1.63
N LEU A 319 -8.66 15.09 1.72
CA LEU A 319 -9.79 14.23 2.01
C LEU A 319 -10.72 14.15 0.81
N ALA A 320 -11.46 13.06 0.72
CA ALA A 320 -12.53 12.86 -0.23
C ALA A 320 -13.89 13.08 0.43
N ILE A 321 -14.89 13.40 -0.37
CA ILE A 321 -16.29 13.48 0.09
C ILE A 321 -16.83 12.05 0.21
N VAL A 322 -17.50 11.75 1.32
CA VAL A 322 -18.24 10.48 1.47
C VAL A 322 -19.34 10.43 0.40
N PRO A 323 -19.34 9.43 -0.48
CA PRO A 323 -20.39 9.31 -1.50
C PRO A 323 -21.78 9.21 -0.88
N PRO A 324 -22.81 9.83 -1.49
CA PRO A 324 -24.16 9.81 -0.94
C PRO A 324 -24.81 8.43 -0.92
N ALA A 325 -24.38 7.53 -1.80
CA ALA A 325 -24.86 6.15 -1.85
C ALA A 325 -23.77 5.19 -2.31
N PHE A 326 -23.95 3.91 -1.95
CA PHE A 326 -23.12 2.77 -2.34
C PHE A 326 -23.98 1.63 -2.84
N SER A 327 -23.42 0.75 -3.64
CA SER A 327 -23.96 -0.57 -3.97
C SER A 327 -22.83 -1.55 -4.17
N VAL A 328 -23.15 -2.84 -4.07
CA VAL A 328 -22.22 -3.95 -4.28
C VAL A 328 -22.85 -4.92 -5.27
N ALA A 329 -22.05 -5.46 -6.16
CA ALA A 329 -22.42 -6.60 -6.97
C ALA A 329 -21.33 -7.67 -6.94
N THR A 330 -21.74 -8.90 -7.26
CA THR A 330 -20.82 -10.02 -7.51
C THR A 330 -21.12 -10.63 -8.87
N SER A 331 -20.08 -11.15 -9.52
CA SER A 331 -20.21 -11.86 -10.78
C SER A 331 -19.30 -13.07 -10.79
N THR A 332 -19.84 -14.26 -11.09
CA THR A 332 -19.09 -15.52 -11.14
C THR A 332 -18.75 -15.90 -12.58
N PHE A 333 -17.60 -16.58 -12.75
CA PHE A 333 -17.09 -16.98 -14.06
C PHE A 333 -16.65 -18.44 -14.04
N ALA A 334 -16.54 -19.07 -15.22
CA ALA A 334 -16.05 -20.43 -15.32
C ALA A 334 -14.52 -20.52 -15.09
N THR A 335 -13.78 -19.47 -15.46
CA THR A 335 -12.32 -19.40 -15.34
C THR A 335 -11.87 -18.07 -14.75
N VAL A 336 -10.68 -18.07 -14.14
CA VAL A 336 -10.05 -16.85 -13.62
C VAL A 336 -9.74 -15.87 -14.75
N ARG A 337 -9.39 -16.38 -15.95
CA ARG A 337 -9.16 -15.57 -17.14
C ARG A 337 -10.40 -14.76 -17.55
N GLU A 338 -11.55 -15.44 -17.66
CA GLU A 338 -12.80 -14.75 -18.00
C GLU A 338 -13.13 -13.63 -17.00
N ALA A 339 -12.89 -13.87 -15.70
CA ALA A 339 -13.07 -12.87 -14.66
C ALA A 339 -12.08 -11.70 -14.81
N ALA A 340 -10.78 -11.97 -15.04
CA ALA A 340 -9.76 -10.95 -15.25
C ALA A 340 -10.01 -10.11 -16.50
N ASP A 341 -10.41 -10.75 -17.61
CA ASP A 341 -10.74 -10.07 -18.86
C ASP A 341 -11.98 -9.18 -18.69
N ALA A 342 -12.99 -9.64 -17.95
CA ALA A 342 -14.17 -8.84 -17.62
C ALA A 342 -13.81 -7.63 -16.77
N ALA A 343 -12.97 -7.79 -15.75
CA ALA A 343 -12.48 -6.70 -14.92
C ALA A 343 -11.71 -5.65 -15.73
N SER A 344 -10.77 -6.09 -16.55
CA SER A 344 -10.02 -5.22 -17.47
C SER A 344 -10.96 -4.48 -18.46
N ALA A 345 -11.98 -5.15 -18.97
CA ALA A 345 -12.97 -4.55 -19.86
C ALA A 345 -13.85 -3.51 -19.15
N MET A 346 -14.24 -3.73 -17.89
CA MET A 346 -14.98 -2.75 -17.09
C MET A 346 -14.17 -1.47 -16.93
N VAL A 347 -12.90 -1.57 -16.54
CA VAL A 347 -12.03 -0.40 -16.35
C VAL A 347 -11.81 0.33 -17.68
N ARG A 348 -11.43 -0.37 -18.75
CA ARG A 348 -11.21 0.23 -20.08
C ARG A 348 -12.49 0.80 -20.69
N GLY A 349 -13.63 0.23 -20.38
CA GLY A 349 -14.95 0.72 -20.78
C GLY A 349 -15.42 1.95 -20.00
N GLY A 350 -14.64 2.40 -18.99
CA GLY A 350 -14.99 3.56 -18.19
C GLY A 350 -16.17 3.31 -17.23
N VAL A 351 -16.46 2.06 -16.87
CA VAL A 351 -17.47 1.75 -15.85
C VAL A 351 -17.04 2.37 -14.51
N PRO A 352 -17.84 3.26 -13.90
CA PRO A 352 -17.40 4.00 -12.72
C PRO A 352 -17.50 3.13 -11.44
N VAL A 353 -16.62 2.14 -11.32
CA VAL A 353 -16.49 1.28 -10.14
C VAL A 353 -15.74 2.01 -9.01
N ALA A 354 -16.06 1.68 -7.77
CA ALA A 354 -15.37 2.18 -6.59
C ALA A 354 -14.31 1.22 -6.08
N ALA A 355 -14.52 -0.09 -6.27
CA ALA A 355 -13.55 -1.15 -6.07
C ALA A 355 -13.87 -2.31 -7.01
N LEU A 356 -12.85 -3.04 -7.42
CA LEU A 356 -13.00 -4.20 -8.29
C LEU A 356 -11.98 -5.27 -7.85
N GLU A 357 -12.51 -6.32 -7.23
CA GLU A 357 -11.75 -7.36 -6.54
C GLU A 357 -12.04 -8.73 -7.15
N LEU A 358 -11.02 -9.58 -7.21
CA LEU A 358 -11.14 -10.96 -7.69
C LEU A 358 -10.79 -11.93 -6.56
N MET A 359 -11.57 -13.00 -6.44
CA MET A 359 -11.23 -14.20 -5.68
C MET A 359 -11.35 -15.41 -6.59
N ASP A 360 -10.35 -16.29 -6.59
CA ASP A 360 -10.42 -17.53 -7.38
C ASP A 360 -11.32 -18.60 -6.71
N ASP A 361 -11.55 -19.70 -7.41
CA ASP A 361 -12.36 -20.83 -6.93
C ASP A 361 -11.78 -21.45 -5.65
N VAL A 362 -10.45 -21.46 -5.49
CA VAL A 362 -9.79 -21.98 -4.29
C VAL A 362 -10.07 -21.09 -3.08
N GLN A 363 -9.98 -19.76 -3.25
CA GLN A 363 -10.28 -18.82 -2.19
C GLN A 363 -11.77 -18.85 -1.80
N MET A 364 -12.67 -19.01 -2.75
CA MET A 364 -14.11 -19.20 -2.48
C MET A 364 -14.38 -20.49 -1.68
N LYS A 365 -13.68 -21.58 -2.01
CA LYS A 365 -13.66 -22.82 -1.22
C LYS A 365 -13.22 -22.62 0.21
N VAL A 366 -12.18 -21.81 0.41
CA VAL A 366 -11.66 -21.48 1.75
C VAL A 366 -12.72 -20.75 2.57
N VAL A 367 -13.41 -19.78 1.99
CA VAL A 367 -14.51 -19.07 2.66
C VAL A 367 -15.60 -20.06 3.07
N ASN A 368 -16.00 -20.98 2.19
CA ASN A 368 -17.02 -21.99 2.49
C ASN A 368 -16.58 -22.97 3.59
N LYS A 369 -15.32 -23.42 3.60
CA LYS A 369 -14.77 -24.30 4.65
C LYS A 369 -14.85 -23.65 6.05
N ASN A 370 -14.86 -22.35 6.14
CA ASN A 370 -15.04 -21.60 7.39
C ASN A 370 -16.51 -21.28 7.70
N GLY A 371 -17.47 -21.98 7.09
CA GLY A 371 -18.89 -21.80 7.33
C GLY A 371 -19.55 -20.76 6.43
N GLY A 372 -18.89 -20.37 5.35
CA GLY A 372 -19.38 -19.32 4.44
C GLY A 372 -19.14 -17.92 4.98
N ALA A 373 -19.75 -16.94 4.36
CA ALA A 373 -19.68 -15.53 4.75
C ALA A 373 -20.99 -14.81 4.41
N GLY A 374 -21.37 -13.81 5.22
CA GLY A 374 -22.59 -13.04 5.01
C GLY A 374 -23.87 -13.85 5.17
N GLY A 375 -23.83 -14.91 5.97
CA GLY A 375 -24.98 -15.81 6.18
C GLY A 375 -25.27 -16.74 5.01
N ARG A 376 -24.33 -16.90 4.07
CA ARG A 376 -24.51 -17.75 2.87
C ARG A 376 -23.27 -18.58 2.55
N MET A 377 -23.50 -19.70 1.88
CA MET A 377 -22.49 -20.44 1.12
C MET A 377 -22.39 -19.86 -0.28
N TRP A 378 -21.18 -19.89 -0.84
CA TRP A 378 -20.85 -19.29 -2.13
C TRP A 378 -20.61 -20.36 -3.20
N ASP A 379 -20.85 -20.02 -4.47
CA ASP A 379 -20.36 -20.84 -5.57
C ASP A 379 -18.83 -20.90 -5.52
N GLU A 380 -18.27 -22.09 -5.64
CA GLU A 380 -16.81 -22.31 -5.67
C GLU A 380 -16.27 -22.06 -7.08
N LEU A 381 -16.46 -20.82 -7.54
CA LEU A 381 -16.07 -20.30 -8.85
C LEU A 381 -15.31 -18.98 -8.71
N PRO A 382 -14.45 -18.64 -9.68
CA PRO A 382 -13.85 -17.32 -9.74
C PRO A 382 -14.92 -16.23 -9.71
N THR A 383 -14.80 -15.31 -8.74
CA THR A 383 -15.82 -14.30 -8.45
C THR A 383 -15.20 -12.91 -8.44
N LEU A 384 -15.79 -12.00 -9.22
CA LEU A 384 -15.57 -10.56 -9.10
C LEU A 384 -16.50 -9.98 -8.04
N PHE A 385 -15.94 -9.17 -7.16
CA PHE A 385 -16.63 -8.33 -6.18
C PHE A 385 -16.51 -6.88 -6.63
N ILE A 386 -17.62 -6.24 -6.90
CA ILE A 386 -17.69 -4.92 -7.51
C ILE A 386 -18.38 -3.96 -6.56
N LYS A 387 -17.73 -2.86 -6.22
CA LYS A 387 -18.35 -1.81 -5.43
C LYS A 387 -18.62 -0.58 -6.31
N PHE A 388 -19.76 0.02 -6.13
CA PHE A 388 -20.17 1.25 -6.80
C PHE A 388 -20.41 2.34 -5.76
N SER A 389 -20.18 3.59 -6.14
CA SER A 389 -20.43 4.73 -5.26
C SER A 389 -20.75 5.98 -6.07
N GLY A 390 -21.70 6.77 -5.61
CA GLY A 390 -22.16 7.99 -6.28
C GLY A 390 -23.58 8.34 -5.92
N THR A 391 -24.32 8.99 -6.82
CA THR A 391 -25.76 9.16 -6.68
C THR A 391 -26.47 7.85 -7.03
N GLU A 392 -27.71 7.66 -6.57
CA GLU A 392 -28.50 6.47 -6.88
C GLU A 392 -28.60 6.21 -8.40
N ASN A 393 -28.79 7.26 -9.21
CA ASN A 393 -28.87 7.13 -10.66
C ASN A 393 -27.52 6.70 -11.27
N THR A 394 -26.42 7.31 -10.81
CA THR A 394 -25.08 6.90 -11.25
C THR A 394 -24.81 5.43 -10.92
N ILE A 395 -25.20 4.98 -9.73
CA ILE A 395 -25.05 3.59 -9.31
C ILE A 395 -25.87 2.66 -10.20
N LYS A 396 -27.15 2.96 -10.45
CA LYS A 396 -28.00 2.15 -11.35
C LYS A 396 -27.40 1.99 -12.74
N ASP A 397 -26.92 3.09 -13.32
CA ASP A 397 -26.27 3.06 -14.63
C ASP A 397 -24.96 2.24 -14.60
N SER A 398 -24.16 2.42 -13.57
CA SER A 398 -22.88 1.68 -13.41
C SER A 398 -23.10 0.18 -13.26
N VAL A 399 -24.10 -0.23 -12.47
CA VAL A 399 -24.49 -1.65 -12.31
C VAL A 399 -24.93 -2.25 -13.64
N LEU A 400 -25.75 -1.52 -14.42
CA LEU A 400 -26.19 -1.98 -15.73
C LEU A 400 -25.02 -2.12 -16.73
N GLN A 401 -24.08 -1.18 -16.71
CA GLN A 401 -22.88 -1.24 -17.55
C GLN A 401 -21.98 -2.42 -17.14
N ALA A 402 -21.71 -2.58 -15.84
CA ALA A 402 -20.91 -3.69 -15.31
C ALA A 402 -21.54 -5.05 -15.67
N ARG A 403 -22.86 -5.19 -15.52
CA ARG A 403 -23.61 -6.39 -15.90
C ARG A 403 -23.41 -6.73 -17.38
N LYS A 404 -23.59 -5.76 -18.28
CA LYS A 404 -23.41 -5.97 -19.74
C LYS A 404 -21.99 -6.43 -20.07
N VAL A 405 -20.99 -5.84 -19.43
CA VAL A 405 -19.59 -6.26 -19.61
C VAL A 405 -19.38 -7.68 -19.10
N ALA A 406 -19.86 -8.01 -17.89
CA ALA A 406 -19.76 -9.36 -17.33
C ALA A 406 -20.43 -10.41 -18.23
N GLU A 407 -21.65 -10.14 -18.71
CA GLU A 407 -22.39 -11.01 -19.63
C GLU A 407 -21.64 -11.20 -20.96
N SER A 408 -21.03 -10.16 -21.51
CA SER A 408 -20.22 -10.26 -22.74
C SER A 408 -18.95 -11.12 -22.55
N HIS A 409 -18.48 -11.26 -21.30
CA HIS A 409 -17.36 -12.13 -20.90
C HIS A 409 -17.84 -13.45 -20.27
N LYS A 410 -19.07 -13.86 -20.57
CA LYS A 410 -19.63 -15.19 -20.23
C LYS A 410 -19.78 -15.43 -18.74
N CYS A 411 -20.10 -14.40 -17.93
CA CYS A 411 -20.38 -14.63 -16.53
C CYS A 411 -21.48 -15.68 -16.32
N ARG A 412 -21.35 -16.49 -15.29
CA ARG A 412 -22.33 -17.50 -14.89
C ARG A 412 -23.50 -16.88 -14.14
N SER A 413 -23.19 -15.88 -13.30
CA SER A 413 -24.18 -15.14 -12.53
C SER A 413 -23.73 -13.69 -12.36
N PHE A 414 -24.70 -12.82 -12.15
CA PHE A 414 -24.49 -11.44 -11.73
C PHE A 414 -25.55 -11.08 -10.72
N GLU A 415 -25.15 -10.84 -9.47
CA GLU A 415 -26.03 -10.47 -8.36
C GLU A 415 -25.66 -9.06 -7.90
N SER A 416 -26.65 -8.18 -7.70
CA SER A 416 -26.46 -6.83 -7.16
C SER A 416 -27.31 -6.62 -5.93
N ALA A 417 -26.78 -5.89 -4.96
CA ALA A 417 -27.45 -5.60 -3.72
C ALA A 417 -28.40 -4.41 -3.87
N ASP A 418 -29.61 -4.54 -3.31
CA ASP A 418 -30.64 -3.49 -3.25
C ASP A 418 -30.76 -2.89 -1.84
N THR A 419 -30.26 -3.58 -0.80
CA THR A 419 -30.32 -3.13 0.60
C THR A 419 -28.92 -3.16 1.24
N ALA A 420 -28.77 -2.44 2.38
CA ALA A 420 -27.53 -2.42 3.15
C ALA A 420 -27.13 -3.81 3.64
N GLU A 421 -28.09 -4.62 4.07
CA GLU A 421 -27.86 -5.99 4.54
C GLU A 421 -27.33 -6.88 3.41
N GLN A 422 -27.90 -6.73 2.21
CA GLN A 422 -27.40 -7.44 1.02
C GLN A 422 -26.01 -6.98 0.63
N MET A 423 -25.71 -5.68 0.70
CA MET A 423 -24.35 -5.15 0.44
C MET A 423 -23.32 -5.74 1.41
N ASP A 424 -23.65 -5.78 2.71
CA ASP A 424 -22.77 -6.39 3.70
C ASP A 424 -22.61 -7.90 3.48
N SER A 425 -23.68 -8.61 3.12
CA SER A 425 -23.64 -10.02 2.77
C SER A 425 -22.75 -10.27 1.56
N LEU A 426 -22.94 -9.54 0.45
CA LEU A 426 -22.16 -9.73 -0.78
C LEU A 426 -20.68 -9.36 -0.61
N TRP A 427 -20.34 -8.36 0.21
CA TRP A 427 -18.95 -7.96 0.44
C TRP A 427 -18.25 -8.78 1.53
N SER A 428 -18.99 -9.57 2.30
CA SER A 428 -18.48 -10.31 3.47
C SER A 428 -17.39 -11.33 3.12
N ALA A 429 -17.55 -12.07 2.01
CA ALA A 429 -16.55 -13.04 1.58
C ALA A 429 -15.19 -12.35 1.32
N ARG A 430 -15.19 -11.20 0.65
CA ARG A 430 -13.97 -10.43 0.41
C ARG A 430 -13.34 -9.90 1.71
N LYS A 431 -14.16 -9.39 2.64
CA LYS A 431 -13.69 -8.93 3.97
C LYS A 431 -13.06 -10.06 4.78
N GLN A 432 -13.54 -11.29 4.65
CA GLN A 432 -13.10 -12.44 5.45
C GLN A 432 -11.98 -13.25 4.78
N ALA A 433 -11.63 -12.97 3.53
CA ALA A 433 -10.74 -13.79 2.71
C ALA A 433 -9.41 -14.14 3.40
N LEU A 434 -8.71 -13.15 3.96
CA LEU A 434 -7.44 -13.37 4.68
C LEU A 434 -7.65 -14.21 5.94
N TRP A 435 -8.63 -13.85 6.75
CA TRP A 435 -8.92 -14.56 8.02
C TRP A 435 -9.35 -16.01 7.78
N ALA A 436 -10.12 -16.25 6.72
CA ALA A 436 -10.51 -17.57 6.30
C ALA A 436 -9.29 -18.42 5.89
N SER A 437 -8.32 -17.84 5.18
CA SER A 437 -7.08 -18.52 4.81
C SER A 437 -6.21 -18.83 6.04
N LEU A 438 -6.11 -17.90 6.99
CA LEU A 438 -5.39 -18.13 8.24
C LEU A 438 -6.02 -19.24 9.09
N ALA A 439 -7.35 -19.30 9.12
CA ALA A 439 -8.08 -20.29 9.90
C ALA A 439 -7.88 -21.74 9.41
N ILE A 440 -7.61 -21.94 8.12
CA ILE A 440 -7.33 -23.26 7.56
C ILE A 440 -5.84 -23.61 7.52
N ARG A 441 -4.97 -22.68 7.92
CA ARG A 441 -3.52 -22.85 7.89
C ARG A 441 -3.10 -23.98 8.85
N PRO A 442 -2.43 -25.03 8.37
CA PRO A 442 -1.90 -26.08 9.24
C PRO A 442 -0.88 -25.51 10.25
N GLU A 443 -0.84 -26.10 11.45
CA GLU A 443 0.15 -25.73 12.47
C GLU A 443 1.57 -25.93 11.91
N GLY A 444 2.49 -24.98 12.20
CA GLY A 444 3.87 -25.00 11.75
C GLY A 444 4.07 -24.56 10.29
N THR A 445 3.01 -24.18 9.57
CA THR A 445 3.15 -23.62 8.21
C THR A 445 3.10 -22.09 8.21
N GLN A 446 3.65 -21.49 7.16
CA GLN A 446 3.57 -20.06 6.85
C GLN A 446 2.79 -19.83 5.56
N ILE A 447 2.32 -18.60 5.38
CA ILE A 447 1.72 -18.12 4.13
C ILE A 447 2.71 -17.16 3.47
N TRP A 448 3.15 -17.48 2.25
CA TRP A 448 3.81 -16.49 1.41
C TRP A 448 2.74 -15.72 0.64
N SER A 449 2.56 -14.45 0.97
CA SER A 449 1.69 -13.53 0.22
C SER A 449 2.54 -12.82 -0.82
N THR A 450 2.23 -13.04 -2.09
CA THR A 450 2.90 -12.36 -3.21
C THR A 450 2.22 -11.02 -3.50
N ASP A 451 2.90 -10.18 -4.30
CA ASP A 451 2.36 -8.88 -4.71
C ASP A 451 3.07 -8.44 -5.97
N VAL A 452 2.37 -8.51 -7.09
CA VAL A 452 2.82 -8.01 -8.40
C VAL A 452 1.68 -7.24 -9.05
N ALA A 453 2.01 -6.28 -9.92
CA ALA A 453 1.03 -5.62 -10.75
C ALA A 453 1.50 -5.60 -12.21
N VAL A 454 0.56 -5.68 -13.15
CA VAL A 454 0.81 -5.68 -14.59
C VAL A 454 -0.14 -4.72 -15.30
N PRO A 455 0.16 -4.29 -16.53
CA PRO A 455 -0.82 -3.59 -17.35
C PRO A 455 -2.14 -4.39 -17.43
N LEU A 456 -3.28 -3.72 -17.31
CA LEU A 456 -4.60 -4.35 -17.22
C LEU A 456 -4.88 -5.40 -18.31
N SER A 457 -4.34 -5.19 -19.52
CA SER A 457 -4.49 -6.13 -20.64
C SER A 457 -3.70 -7.44 -20.46
N ARG A 458 -2.78 -7.50 -19.48
CA ARG A 458 -1.92 -8.65 -19.16
C ARG A 458 -2.35 -9.41 -17.92
N LEU A 459 -3.38 -8.92 -17.23
CA LEU A 459 -3.81 -9.47 -15.96
C LEU A 459 -4.19 -10.96 -16.05
N GLY A 460 -4.95 -11.36 -17.07
CA GLY A 460 -5.30 -12.77 -17.29
C GLY A 460 -4.06 -13.65 -17.52
N ASP A 461 -3.07 -13.16 -18.27
CA ASP A 461 -1.85 -13.91 -18.60
C ASP A 461 -1.03 -14.19 -17.34
N ILE A 462 -0.81 -13.18 -16.48
CA ILE A 462 -0.02 -13.37 -15.27
C ILE A 462 -0.73 -14.25 -14.25
N ILE A 463 -2.05 -14.10 -14.06
CA ILE A 463 -2.80 -14.90 -13.08
C ILE A 463 -2.81 -16.39 -13.49
N GLU A 464 -3.06 -16.70 -14.76
CA GLU A 464 -3.01 -18.11 -15.22
C GLU A 464 -1.63 -18.73 -15.08
N SER A 465 -0.59 -18.03 -15.53
CA SER A 465 0.80 -18.50 -15.41
C SER A 465 1.18 -18.74 -13.95
N SER A 466 0.81 -17.84 -13.04
CA SER A 466 1.09 -17.96 -11.61
C SER A 466 0.36 -19.15 -10.99
N ARG A 467 -0.91 -19.32 -11.33
CA ARG A 467 -1.73 -20.45 -10.87
C ARG A 467 -1.17 -21.79 -11.33
N GLU A 468 -0.78 -21.90 -12.61
CA GLU A 468 -0.19 -23.12 -13.15
C GLU A 468 1.13 -23.48 -12.45
N ASN A 469 2.02 -22.50 -12.28
CA ASN A 469 3.30 -22.71 -11.61
C ASN A 469 3.11 -23.17 -10.15
N ALA A 470 2.25 -22.52 -9.38
CA ALA A 470 2.00 -22.89 -8.00
C ALA A 470 1.30 -24.25 -7.87
N SER A 471 0.39 -24.58 -8.79
CA SER A 471 -0.30 -25.88 -8.79
C SER A 471 0.67 -27.06 -8.98
N ARG A 472 1.77 -26.87 -9.70
CA ARG A 472 2.82 -27.88 -9.88
C ARG A 472 3.55 -28.24 -8.59
N LEU A 473 3.50 -27.35 -7.59
CA LEU A 473 4.12 -27.63 -6.28
C LEU A 473 3.32 -28.63 -5.44
N GLY A 474 2.05 -28.87 -5.78
CA GLY A 474 1.13 -29.67 -4.96
C GLY A 474 0.80 -29.05 -3.61
N LEU A 475 1.09 -27.74 -3.44
CA LEU A 475 0.81 -26.99 -2.23
C LEU A 475 -0.50 -26.20 -2.36
N PHE A 476 -1.10 -25.90 -1.20
CA PHE A 476 -2.23 -24.99 -1.18
C PHE A 476 -1.81 -23.63 -1.74
N ASN A 477 -2.58 -23.13 -2.70
CA ASN A 477 -2.43 -21.77 -3.20
C ASN A 477 -3.82 -21.22 -3.58
N SER A 478 -4.03 -19.94 -3.34
CA SER A 478 -5.25 -19.21 -3.72
C SER A 478 -4.92 -17.81 -4.22
N ILE A 479 -5.81 -17.24 -5.01
CA ILE A 479 -5.63 -15.92 -5.62
C ILE A 479 -6.70 -14.96 -5.11
N LEU A 480 -6.22 -13.78 -4.73
CA LEU A 480 -6.98 -12.62 -4.32
C LEU A 480 -6.36 -11.38 -4.99
N GLY A 481 -7.16 -10.44 -5.52
CA GLY A 481 -6.51 -9.32 -6.20
C GLY A 481 -7.36 -8.07 -6.34
N HIS A 482 -6.66 -6.92 -6.32
CA HIS A 482 -7.14 -5.59 -6.68
C HIS A 482 -7.10 -5.43 -8.20
N VAL A 483 -7.98 -6.19 -8.88
CA VAL A 483 -7.89 -6.36 -10.33
C VAL A 483 -8.28 -5.09 -11.12
N GLY A 484 -8.90 -4.12 -10.46
CA GLY A 484 -9.15 -2.80 -11.03
C GLY A 484 -7.88 -2.00 -11.31
N ASP A 485 -6.78 -2.32 -10.60
CA ASP A 485 -5.47 -1.67 -10.73
C ASP A 485 -4.40 -2.57 -11.37
N GLY A 486 -4.79 -3.78 -11.79
CA GLY A 486 -3.86 -4.75 -12.36
C GLY A 486 -2.99 -5.46 -11.32
N ASN A 487 -3.29 -5.30 -10.02
CA ASN A 487 -2.58 -5.92 -8.92
C ASN A 487 -3.28 -7.18 -8.43
N PHE A 488 -2.52 -8.20 -8.04
CA PHE A 488 -3.06 -9.39 -7.38
C PHE A 488 -2.05 -10.02 -6.43
N HIS A 489 -2.59 -10.81 -5.50
CA HIS A 489 -1.83 -11.58 -4.54
C HIS A 489 -2.13 -13.06 -4.73
N GLN A 490 -1.08 -13.89 -4.68
CA GLN A 490 -1.20 -15.31 -4.55
C GLN A 490 -0.69 -15.69 -3.16
N MET A 491 -1.52 -16.41 -2.41
CA MET A 491 -1.16 -16.95 -1.10
C MET A 491 -0.74 -18.41 -1.26
N ILE A 492 0.50 -18.74 -0.88
CA ILE A 492 1.04 -20.10 -0.92
C ILE A 492 1.34 -20.54 0.50
N MET A 493 0.73 -21.65 0.97
CA MET A 493 1.03 -22.21 2.27
C MET A 493 2.16 -23.22 2.15
N TYR A 494 3.17 -23.09 3.01
CA TYR A 494 4.35 -23.96 3.01
C TYR A 494 4.90 -24.17 4.41
N ASN A 495 5.69 -25.24 4.58
CA ASN A 495 6.42 -25.50 5.82
C ASN A 495 7.80 -24.83 5.75
N PRO A 496 8.09 -23.79 6.54
CA PRO A 496 9.38 -23.08 6.50
C PRO A 496 10.55 -23.93 6.99
N THR A 497 10.30 -25.03 7.73
CA THR A 497 11.34 -25.96 8.19
C THR A 497 11.70 -27.02 7.12
N ASP A 498 10.88 -27.17 6.07
CA ASP A 498 11.16 -28.00 4.90
C ASP A 498 11.96 -27.20 3.87
N ALA A 499 13.26 -27.34 3.88
CA ALA A 499 14.16 -26.58 3.01
C ALA A 499 13.94 -26.84 1.50
N PRO A 500 13.67 -28.06 1.00
CA PRO A 500 13.22 -28.30 -0.37
C PRO A 500 11.95 -27.55 -0.72
N GLN A 501 10.91 -27.62 0.12
CA GLN A 501 9.63 -26.95 -0.12
C GLN A 501 9.79 -25.42 -0.13
N THR A 502 10.53 -24.85 0.82
CA THR A 502 10.82 -23.42 0.90
C THR A 502 11.53 -22.92 -0.37
N ARG A 503 12.48 -23.69 -0.91
CA ARG A 503 13.14 -23.36 -2.18
C ARG A 503 12.17 -23.39 -3.35
N ALA A 504 11.36 -24.45 -3.46
CA ALA A 504 10.40 -24.60 -4.55
C ALA A 504 9.36 -23.46 -4.57
N VAL A 505 8.90 -23.03 -3.38
CA VAL A 505 8.01 -21.86 -3.25
C VAL A 505 8.74 -20.57 -3.66
N GLY A 506 9.97 -20.38 -3.21
CA GLY A 506 10.80 -19.24 -3.62
C GLY A 506 11.01 -19.18 -5.13
N ASP A 507 11.33 -20.32 -5.77
CA ASP A 507 11.47 -20.41 -7.23
C ASP A 507 10.16 -20.09 -7.96
N CYS A 508 9.03 -20.57 -7.42
CA CYS A 508 7.70 -20.26 -7.96
C CYS A 508 7.37 -18.75 -7.89
N VAL A 509 7.65 -18.12 -6.75
CA VAL A 509 7.46 -16.66 -6.57
C VAL A 509 8.35 -15.87 -7.52
N ASN A 510 9.61 -16.31 -7.73
CA ASN A 510 10.49 -15.66 -8.69
C ASN A 510 10.03 -15.81 -10.13
N ALA A 511 9.54 -16.99 -10.50
CA ALA A 511 8.98 -17.20 -11.85
C ALA A 511 7.77 -16.28 -12.09
N MET A 512 6.96 -16.02 -11.04
CA MET A 512 5.86 -15.02 -11.10
C MET A 512 6.41 -13.61 -11.33
N VAL A 513 7.43 -13.20 -10.57
CA VAL A 513 8.09 -11.90 -10.72
C VAL A 513 8.68 -11.75 -12.11
N ASP A 514 9.43 -12.75 -12.59
CA ASP A 514 10.05 -12.73 -13.91
C ASP A 514 8.98 -12.62 -15.01
N LYS A 515 7.84 -13.32 -14.84
CA LYS A 515 6.70 -13.22 -15.76
C LYS A 515 6.03 -11.85 -15.70
N ALA A 516 5.88 -11.26 -14.52
CA ALA A 516 5.33 -9.90 -14.38
C ALA A 516 6.19 -8.88 -15.12
N LEU A 517 7.52 -8.96 -14.98
CA LEU A 517 8.47 -8.09 -15.68
C LEU A 517 8.46 -8.30 -17.20
N GLU A 518 8.36 -9.55 -17.68
CA GLU A 518 8.16 -9.86 -19.11
C GLU A 518 6.91 -9.19 -19.68
N LEU A 519 5.88 -9.04 -18.85
CA LEU A 519 4.61 -8.43 -19.20
C LEU A 519 4.58 -6.90 -18.93
N GLU A 520 5.74 -6.27 -18.74
CA GLU A 520 5.89 -4.83 -18.45
C GLU A 520 5.26 -4.41 -17.12
N GLY A 521 5.21 -5.34 -16.15
CA GLY A 521 4.68 -5.12 -14.81
C GLY A 521 5.74 -4.68 -13.81
N THR A 522 5.37 -4.73 -12.52
CA THR A 522 6.22 -4.39 -11.38
C THR A 522 6.28 -5.51 -10.36
N VAL A 523 7.38 -5.57 -9.63
CA VAL A 523 7.63 -6.58 -8.57
C VAL A 523 6.81 -6.34 -7.31
N SER A 524 6.26 -5.14 -7.14
CA SER A 524 5.44 -4.81 -5.97
C SER A 524 4.34 -3.81 -6.36
N GLY A 525 3.07 -4.20 -6.15
CA GLY A 525 1.92 -3.32 -6.29
C GLY A 525 1.75 -2.39 -5.09
N GLU A 526 1.82 -2.96 -3.86
CA GLU A 526 1.56 -2.21 -2.64
C GLU A 526 2.41 -2.60 -1.41
N HIS A 527 3.04 -3.80 -1.39
CA HIS A 527 3.79 -4.27 -0.22
C HIS A 527 5.13 -3.55 0.00
N GLY A 528 5.66 -2.87 -1.01
CA GLY A 528 6.99 -2.29 -1.02
C GLY A 528 8.08 -3.33 -1.29
N ILE A 529 9.33 -2.94 -1.13
CA ILE A 529 10.52 -3.75 -1.43
C ILE A 529 11.12 -4.36 -0.18
N GLY A 530 11.26 -3.59 0.89
CA GLY A 530 11.83 -4.03 2.16
C GLY A 530 13.15 -4.77 2.02
N LEU A 531 13.28 -5.86 2.79
CA LEU A 531 14.34 -6.86 2.66
C LEU A 531 14.02 -7.88 1.57
N GLY A 532 12.73 -8.22 1.43
CA GLY A 532 12.27 -9.39 0.69
C GLY A 532 12.50 -9.29 -0.81
N LYS A 533 12.24 -8.13 -1.40
CA LYS A 533 12.19 -7.93 -2.85
C LYS A 533 13.37 -7.15 -3.45
N LYS A 534 14.45 -6.88 -2.71
CA LYS A 534 15.62 -6.13 -3.24
C LYS A 534 16.19 -6.72 -4.54
N HIS A 535 16.29 -8.05 -4.59
CA HIS A 535 16.77 -8.74 -5.79
C HIS A 535 15.80 -8.65 -6.97
N CYS A 536 14.50 -8.52 -6.68
CA CYS A 536 13.47 -8.30 -7.69
C CYS A 536 13.54 -6.88 -8.25
N LEU A 537 13.73 -5.87 -7.37
CA LEU A 537 13.93 -4.48 -7.79
C LEU A 537 15.12 -4.33 -8.75
N ALA A 538 16.22 -5.04 -8.48
CA ALA A 538 17.40 -5.05 -9.33
C ALA A 538 17.17 -5.74 -10.70
N LYS A 539 16.09 -6.51 -10.86
CA LYS A 539 15.65 -7.04 -12.15
C LYS A 539 14.73 -6.07 -12.89
N GLU A 540 13.90 -5.33 -12.17
CA GLU A 540 12.93 -4.38 -12.74
C GLU A 540 13.61 -3.10 -13.24
N LEU A 541 14.56 -2.57 -12.47
CA LEU A 541 15.18 -1.29 -12.74
C LEU A 541 16.62 -1.44 -13.22
N ASP A 542 16.98 -0.65 -14.22
CA ASP A 542 18.36 -0.61 -14.69
C ASP A 542 19.33 -0.03 -13.64
N PRO A 543 20.62 -0.34 -13.74
CA PRO A 543 21.63 0.12 -12.78
C PRO A 543 21.73 1.63 -12.65
N SER A 544 21.42 2.39 -13.71
CA SER A 544 21.47 3.87 -13.67
C SER A 544 20.32 4.43 -12.84
N THR A 545 19.13 3.85 -12.93
CA THR A 545 17.98 4.22 -12.09
C THR A 545 18.25 3.93 -10.61
N ILE A 546 18.78 2.74 -10.29
CA ILE A 546 19.19 2.39 -8.92
C ILE A 546 20.34 3.32 -8.46
N GLY A 547 21.26 3.69 -9.36
CA GLY A 547 22.32 4.65 -9.09
C GLY A 547 21.81 6.02 -8.66
N VAL A 548 20.74 6.53 -9.29
CA VAL A 548 20.07 7.77 -8.87
C VAL A 548 19.48 7.63 -7.48
N MET A 549 18.78 6.51 -7.18
CA MET A 549 18.24 6.27 -5.84
C MET A 549 19.32 6.23 -4.77
N LYS A 550 20.46 5.59 -5.03
CA LYS A 550 21.63 5.55 -4.13
C LYS A 550 22.23 6.94 -3.92
N ALA A 551 22.35 7.74 -4.98
CA ALA A 551 22.85 9.11 -4.88
C ALA A 551 21.93 9.99 -4.00
N LEU A 552 20.61 9.84 -4.10
CA LEU A 552 19.64 10.49 -3.22
C LEU A 552 19.79 10.01 -1.77
N LYS A 553 19.95 8.71 -1.55
CA LYS A 553 20.20 8.13 -0.23
C LYS A 553 21.47 8.70 0.38
N GLU A 554 22.56 8.73 -0.36
CA GLU A 554 23.85 9.28 0.12
C GLU A 554 23.81 10.77 0.41
N ALA A 555 23.06 11.54 -0.37
CA ALA A 555 22.89 12.97 -0.14
C ALA A 555 22.12 13.28 1.16
N LEU A 556 21.11 12.47 1.51
CA LEU A 556 20.24 12.67 2.69
C LEU A 556 20.71 11.90 3.92
N ASP A 557 21.43 10.81 3.74
CA ASP A 557 21.93 9.93 4.79
C ASP A 557 23.32 9.35 4.40
N PRO A 558 24.38 10.16 4.44
CA PRO A 558 25.71 9.76 3.98
C PRO A 558 26.32 8.59 4.77
N HIS A 559 25.74 8.23 5.90
CA HIS A 559 26.19 7.11 6.74
C HIS A 559 25.25 5.90 6.69
N TRP A 560 24.20 5.97 5.89
CA TRP A 560 23.19 4.91 5.71
C TRP A 560 22.60 4.41 7.03
N LEU A 561 22.30 5.33 7.94
CA LEU A 561 21.76 5.01 9.27
C LEU A 561 20.24 4.78 9.26
N LEU A 562 19.53 5.39 8.30
CA LEU A 562 18.08 5.25 8.18
C LEU A 562 17.71 3.96 7.47
N ASN A 563 17.06 3.08 8.19
CA ASN A 563 16.53 1.80 7.75
C ASN A 563 17.48 1.01 6.82
N PRO A 564 18.74 0.78 7.24
CA PRO A 564 19.76 0.19 6.36
C PRO A 564 19.41 -1.24 5.95
N GLY A 565 19.84 -1.62 4.74
CA GLY A 565 19.59 -2.94 4.15
C GLY A 565 18.22 -3.11 3.50
N LYS A 566 17.41 -2.05 3.42
CA LYS A 566 16.10 -2.05 2.75
C LYS A 566 16.18 -1.40 1.37
N VAL A 567 15.27 -1.79 0.49
CA VAL A 567 15.10 -1.30 -0.88
C VAL A 567 16.26 -1.71 -1.80
N PHE A 568 17.50 -1.35 -1.47
CA PHE A 568 18.73 -1.73 -2.20
C PHE A 568 19.91 -1.82 -1.23
N ASP A 569 20.97 -2.48 -1.68
CA ASP A 569 22.25 -2.56 -0.94
C ASP A 569 23.20 -1.42 -1.37
N GLU A 570 24.26 -1.18 -0.56
CA GLU A 570 25.29 -0.16 -0.81
C GLU A 570 25.92 -0.24 -2.18
#